data_cbd4be7644afe7a86f7a9a248abbe73f
#
_entry.id   cbd4be7644afe7a86f7a9a248abbe73f
#
_cell.length_a   1.000
_cell.length_b   1.000
_cell.length_c   1.000
_cell.angle_alpha   90.00
_cell.angle_beta   90.00
_cell.angle_gamma   90.00
#
_symmetry.space_group_name_H-M   'P 1'
#
loop_
_entity.id
_entity.type
_entity.pdbx_description
1 polymer ?
#
loop_
_entity_poly.entity_id
_entity_poly.type
_entity_poly.pdbx_seq_one_letter_code
_entity_poly.pdbx_strand_id
1 'polypeptide(L)' 'MHRTWEDGVMRAIMTVTGLDHTGIIAAIATGLAERGANITNVSQTLMGEYFTMILQVDFEESDITLPE' A
#
# COMPACT_ATOMS: atom_id res chain seq x y z
N MET A 1 -7.96 -3.66 4.33
CA MET A 1 -7.70 -2.66 3.30
C MET A 1 -8.96 -1.89 2.97
N HIS A 2 -8.83 -0.61 2.77
CA HIS A 2 -9.95 0.27 2.50
C HIS A 2 -9.69 1.02 1.19
N ARG A 3 -10.69 1.10 0.32
CA ARG A 3 -10.51 1.71 -1.01
C ARG A 3 -11.68 2.58 -1.40
N THR A 4 -11.36 3.62 -2.16
CA THR A 4 -12.36 4.53 -2.72
C THR A 4 -11.95 4.89 -4.15
N TRP A 5 -12.93 5.27 -4.95
CA TRP A 5 -12.71 5.77 -6.32
C TRP A 5 -12.96 7.26 -6.36
N GLU A 6 -12.08 7.97 -7.04
CA GLU A 6 -12.18 9.42 -7.13
C GLU A 6 -11.50 9.87 -8.42
N ASP A 7 -12.28 10.42 -9.34
CA ASP A 7 -11.75 10.97 -10.60
C ASP A 7 -10.88 9.97 -11.39
N GLY A 8 -11.33 8.72 -11.49
CA GLY A 8 -10.60 7.71 -12.23
C GLY A 8 -9.41 7.14 -11.50
N VAL A 9 -9.25 7.47 -10.23
CA VAL A 9 -8.17 6.98 -9.39
C VAL A 9 -8.78 6.21 -8.22
N MET A 10 -8.26 5.01 -7.99
CA MET A 10 -8.65 4.24 -6.82
C MET A 10 -7.63 4.49 -5.72
N ARG A 11 -8.11 4.91 -4.57
CA ARG A 11 -7.26 5.12 -3.41
C ARG A 11 -7.47 3.98 -2.42
N ALA A 12 -6.38 3.42 -1.96
CA ALA A 12 -6.43 2.32 -1.02
C ALA A 12 -5.60 2.65 0.21
N ILE A 13 -6.09 2.21 1.36
CA ILE A 13 -5.33 2.29 2.61
C ILE A 13 -4.95 0.86 2.98
N MET A 14 -3.65 0.63 3.11
CA MET A 14 -3.14 -0.68 3.48
C MET A 14 -2.49 -0.61 4.84
N THR A 15 -2.75 -1.60 5.67
CA THR A 15 -2.12 -1.71 6.98
C THR A 15 -1.28 -2.97 7.00
N VAL A 16 -0.03 -2.85 7.42
CA VAL A 16 0.91 -3.96 7.48
C VAL A 16 1.54 -3.99 8.85
N THR A 17 1.58 -5.17 9.45
CA THR A 17 2.20 -5.37 10.76
C THR A 17 3.15 -6.55 10.67
N GLY A 18 4.32 -6.42 11.23
CA GLY A 18 5.28 -7.51 11.17
C GLY A 18 6.52 -7.28 12.00
N LEU A 19 7.45 -8.19 11.88
CA LEU A 19 8.71 -8.14 12.61
C LEU A 19 9.89 -7.73 11.72
N ASP A 20 9.89 -8.18 10.47
CA ASP A 20 10.98 -7.88 9.55
C ASP A 20 10.67 -6.64 8.74
N HIS A 21 11.00 -5.50 9.31
CA HIS A 21 10.69 -4.20 8.74
C HIS A 21 11.25 -4.05 7.31
N THR A 22 12.53 -4.34 7.13
CA THR A 22 13.18 -4.13 5.83
C THR A 22 12.64 -5.04 4.75
N GLY A 23 12.49 -6.32 5.06
CA GLY A 23 12.01 -7.28 4.08
C GLY A 23 10.58 -7.01 3.64
N ILE A 24 9.74 -6.63 4.60
CA ILE A 24 8.33 -6.37 4.30
C ILE A 24 8.18 -5.12 3.44
N ILE A 25 8.92 -4.06 3.76
CA ILE A 25 8.87 -2.84 2.97
C ILE A 25 9.30 -3.11 1.54
N ALA A 26 10.39 -3.86 1.36
CA ALA A 26 10.88 -4.19 0.02
C ALA A 26 9.85 -4.97 -0.77
N ALA A 27 9.23 -5.96 -0.14
CA ALA A 27 8.23 -6.79 -0.81
C ALA A 27 7.01 -5.97 -1.22
N ILE A 28 6.55 -5.08 -0.35
CA ILE A 28 5.39 -4.25 -0.63
C ILE A 28 5.69 -3.27 -1.75
N ALA A 29 6.84 -2.61 -1.67
CA ALA A 29 7.22 -1.63 -2.69
C ALA A 29 7.33 -2.28 -4.06
N THR A 30 7.93 -3.47 -4.13
CA THR A 30 8.06 -4.19 -5.38
C THR A 30 6.70 -4.58 -5.93
N GLY A 31 5.83 -5.12 -5.08
CA GLY A 31 4.51 -5.55 -5.51
C GLY A 31 3.66 -4.39 -6.01
N LEU A 32 3.72 -3.26 -5.34
CA LEU A 32 2.96 -2.08 -5.74
C LEU A 32 3.50 -1.49 -7.03
N ALA A 33 4.82 -1.44 -7.17
CA ALA A 33 5.44 -0.93 -8.39
C ALA A 33 5.04 -1.76 -9.61
N GLU A 34 4.97 -3.07 -9.45
CA GLU A 34 4.59 -3.96 -10.54
C GLU A 34 3.15 -3.75 -10.99
N ARG A 35 2.33 -3.19 -10.13
CA ARG A 35 0.93 -2.93 -10.45
C ARG A 35 0.66 -1.48 -10.84
N GLY A 36 1.70 -0.70 -10.99
CA GLY A 36 1.53 0.70 -11.36
C GLY A 36 0.97 1.55 -10.26
N ALA A 37 1.11 1.10 -9.00
CA ALA A 37 0.58 1.84 -7.87
C ALA A 37 1.54 2.94 -7.43
N ASN A 38 0.97 4.03 -6.94
CA ASN A 38 1.75 5.16 -6.46
C ASN A 38 1.49 5.35 -4.97
N ILE A 39 2.55 5.27 -4.17
CA ILE A 39 2.46 5.46 -2.73
C ILE A 39 2.46 6.96 -2.46
N THR A 40 1.37 7.47 -1.92
CA THR A 40 1.22 8.91 -1.71
C THR A 40 1.44 9.31 -0.25
N ASN A 41 1.38 8.35 0.66
CA ASN A 41 1.61 8.66 2.07
C ASN A 41 1.96 7.38 2.81
N VAL A 42 2.85 7.50 3.78
CA VAL A 42 3.28 6.37 4.61
C VAL A 42 3.40 6.86 6.04
N SER A 43 2.85 6.09 6.96
CA SER A 43 3.00 6.35 8.38
C SER A 43 3.36 5.03 9.05
N GLN A 44 4.33 5.05 9.95
CA GLN A 44 4.69 3.83 10.63
C GLN A 44 4.99 4.08 12.09
N THR A 45 4.77 3.05 12.89
CA THR A 45 4.99 3.08 14.32
C THR A 45 5.78 1.84 14.71
N LEU A 46 6.77 2.02 15.57
CA LEU A 46 7.56 0.92 16.08
C LEU A 46 7.16 0.65 17.52
N MET A 47 7.03 -0.63 17.86
CA MET A 47 6.69 -1.04 19.21
C MET A 47 7.52 -2.27 19.54
N GLY A 48 8.67 -2.04 20.18
CA GLY A 48 9.62 -3.11 20.43
C GLY A 48 10.14 -3.69 19.13
N GLU A 49 9.96 -4.99 18.95
CA GLU A 49 10.38 -5.70 17.74
C GLU A 49 9.35 -5.61 16.63
N TYR A 50 8.16 -5.10 16.94
CA TYR A 50 7.06 -5.07 15.99
C TYR A 50 6.96 -3.71 15.33
N PHE A 51 6.47 -3.70 14.12
CA PHE A 51 6.14 -2.43 13.47
C PHE A 51 4.78 -2.54 12.82
N THR A 52 4.13 -1.39 12.71
CA THR A 52 2.87 -1.25 11.98
C THR A 52 3.05 -0.13 10.99
N MET A 53 2.67 -0.39 9.75
CA MET A 53 2.80 0.60 8.69
C MET A 53 1.46 0.77 8.01
N ILE A 54 1.09 2.03 7.79
CA ILE A 54 -0.13 2.36 7.08
C ILE A 54 0.28 3.11 5.83
N LEU A 55 -0.15 2.62 4.66
CA LEU A 55 0.20 3.24 3.40
C LEU A 55 -1.06 3.71 2.69
N GLN A 56 -0.97 4.88 2.08
CA GLN A 56 -2.00 5.36 1.18
C GLN A 56 -1.46 5.18 -0.22
N VAL A 57 -2.20 4.45 -1.06
CA VAL A 57 -1.75 4.07 -2.39
C VAL A 57 -2.80 4.46 -3.40
N ASP A 58 -2.38 5.07 -4.48
CA ASP A 58 -3.28 5.43 -5.57
C ASP A 58 -2.99 4.59 -6.79
N PHE A 59 -4.06 4.10 -7.40
CA PHE A 59 -3.99 3.34 -8.65
C PHE A 59 -4.76 4.10 -9.73
N GLU A 60 -4.21 4.17 -10.92
CA GLU A 60 -4.96 4.69 -12.05
C GLU A 60 -6.00 3.66 -12.46
N GLU A 61 -7.18 4.13 -12.81
CA GLU A 61 -8.26 3.23 -13.23
C GLU A 61 -7.85 2.38 -14.42
N SER A 62 -7.09 2.95 -15.34
CA SER A 62 -6.65 2.25 -16.53
C SER A 62 -5.60 1.17 -16.25
N ASP A 63 -4.97 1.22 -15.09
CA ASP A 63 -3.90 0.29 -14.73
C ASP A 63 -4.42 -0.88 -13.89
N ILE A 64 -5.69 -0.91 -13.59
CA ILE A 64 -6.27 -1.90 -12.70
C ILE A 64 -7.36 -2.67 -13.40
N THR A 65 -7.31 -3.99 -13.29
CA THR A 65 -8.42 -4.84 -13.66
C THR A 65 -8.97 -5.41 -12.36
N LEU A 66 -10.17 -5.00 -12.00
CA LEU A 66 -10.77 -5.45 -10.76
C LEU A 66 -11.65 -6.66 -11.02
N PRO A 67 -11.50 -7.70 -10.21
CA PRO A 67 -12.42 -8.86 -10.32
C PRO A 67 -13.79 -8.44 -9.83
N GLU A 68 -14.78 -8.91 -10.50
CA GLU A 68 -16.16 -8.59 -10.15
C GLU A 68 -16.79 -9.66 -9.31
#